data_109303a7a3873bcc1716f9244717171d
#
_entry.id   109303a7a3873bcc1716f9244717171d
#
_cell.length_a   1.000
_cell.length_b   1.000
_cell.length_c   1.000
_cell.angle_alpha   90.00
_cell.angle_beta   90.00
_cell.angle_gamma   90.00
#
_symmetry.space_group_name_H-M   'P 1'
#
loop_
_entity.id
_entity.type
_entity.pdbx_description
1 polymer ?
#
loop_
_entity_poly.entity_id
_entity_poly.type
_entity_poly.pdbx_seq_one_letter_code
_entity_poly.pdbx_strand_id
1 'polypeptide(L)'
;MRRAIEFLVAALVAASALKQPLPAQQTRGLRIAGAQIPVTRDVNANLVALEHAVQYAAAEKADILLTPEGSLSGYFADFDQGRTTAGLERITAAARRAGVALALGTCFQEPDDGRKYDELRFYARDGSYLGFHAKVLLCRRIANPTSRGEIDYFSTRPLRTFELGDVIVGGLICNDLWANPEWTPQADPHLTQQLAGKGARVIFQAVNSGLVQSADLELTRPYHESNLRLRARAGKLWIVVADAVDPEGRLANQCPSGVVDPSGNWALRVDSHDERFFAYTIELK
;
A
#
# COMPACT_ATOMS: atom_id res chain seq x y z
N MET A 1 45.65 -58.62 60.57
CA MET A 1 45.25 -57.22 60.33
C MET A 1 45.13 -57.08 58.82
N ARG A 2 43.91 -57.18 58.30
CA ARG A 2 43.61 -56.95 56.85
C ARG A 2 42.60 -55.81 56.81
N ARG A 3 42.98 -54.69 56.14
CA ARG A 3 42.12 -53.58 55.86
C ARG A 3 41.41 -53.80 54.52
N ALA A 4 40.13 -53.83 54.56
CA ALA A 4 39.31 -53.86 53.33
C ALA A 4 39.23 -52.42 52.69
N ILE A 5 39.46 -52.36 51.42
CA ILE A 5 39.32 -51.14 50.62
C ILE A 5 37.97 -51.26 49.96
N GLU A 6 37.00 -50.36 50.27
CA GLU A 6 35.74 -50.25 49.61
C GLU A 6 35.90 -49.29 48.44
N PHE A 7 35.58 -49.78 47.18
CA PHE A 7 35.53 -48.97 46.02
C PHE A 7 34.09 -48.40 45.86
N LEU A 8 34.01 -47.09 46.00
CA LEU A 8 32.73 -46.33 45.65
C LEU A 8 32.67 -46.12 44.17
N VAL A 9 31.72 -46.78 43.47
CA VAL A 9 31.40 -46.54 42.06
C VAL A 9 30.34 -45.45 42.00
N ALA A 10 30.75 -44.23 41.64
CA ALA A 10 29.82 -43.14 41.35
C ALA A 10 29.26 -43.28 39.91
N ALA A 11 27.99 -43.62 39.80
CA ALA A 11 27.29 -43.63 38.50
C ALA A 11 26.95 -42.20 38.09
N LEU A 12 27.59 -41.68 37.03
CA LEU A 12 27.21 -40.44 36.37
C LEU A 12 25.97 -40.71 35.53
N VAL A 13 24.80 -40.26 35.96
CA VAL A 13 23.61 -40.19 35.13
C VAL A 13 23.69 -38.93 34.26
N ALA A 14 24.06 -39.05 33.00
CA ALA A 14 24.00 -37.99 32.02
C ALA A 14 22.53 -37.71 31.69
N ALA A 15 21.98 -36.65 32.26
CA ALA A 15 20.65 -36.15 31.86
C ALA A 15 20.73 -35.55 30.47
N SER A 16 20.33 -36.31 29.45
CA SER A 16 20.10 -35.81 28.09
C SER A 16 18.90 -34.88 28.14
N ALA A 17 19.12 -33.58 28.26
CA ALA A 17 18.10 -32.56 28.09
C ALA A 17 17.65 -32.60 26.62
N LEU A 18 16.54 -33.29 26.37
CA LEU A 18 15.82 -33.21 25.11
C LEU A 18 15.47 -31.71 24.89
N LYS A 19 16.18 -31.06 23.97
CA LYS A 19 15.80 -29.73 23.48
C LYS A 19 14.38 -29.87 22.88
N GLN A 20 13.40 -29.38 23.61
CA GLN A 20 12.06 -29.22 23.02
C GLN A 20 12.19 -28.35 21.77
N PRO A 21 11.62 -28.76 20.62
CA PRO A 21 11.59 -27.90 19.46
C PRO A 21 10.87 -26.59 19.86
N LEU A 22 11.50 -25.47 19.58
CA LEU A 22 10.85 -24.16 19.73
C LEU A 22 9.50 -24.22 19.00
N PRO A 23 8.43 -23.71 19.61
CA PRO A 23 7.13 -23.68 18.92
C PRO A 23 7.34 -23.01 17.57
N ALA A 24 6.87 -23.66 16.52
CA ALA A 24 6.90 -23.09 15.17
C ALA A 24 6.31 -21.68 15.26
N GLN A 25 7.08 -20.69 14.87
CA GLN A 25 6.63 -19.30 14.84
C GLN A 25 5.37 -19.30 13.97
N GLN A 26 4.21 -19.07 14.57
CA GLN A 26 2.95 -19.00 13.83
C GLN A 26 3.11 -17.91 12.78
N THR A 27 3.14 -18.29 11.50
CA THR A 27 3.10 -17.34 10.40
C THR A 27 1.76 -16.61 10.50
N ARG A 28 1.85 -15.32 10.81
CA ARG A 28 0.65 -14.50 10.84
C ARG A 28 0.32 -14.07 9.41
N GLY A 29 -0.86 -14.45 8.94
CA GLY A 29 -1.40 -13.96 7.69
C GLY A 29 -1.96 -12.55 7.86
N LEU A 30 -1.64 -11.63 6.95
CA LEU A 30 -2.33 -10.36 6.76
C LEU A 30 -3.24 -10.49 5.54
N ARG A 31 -4.55 -10.54 5.76
CA ARG A 31 -5.52 -10.59 4.67
C ARG A 31 -5.74 -9.18 4.12
N ILE A 32 -5.29 -8.91 2.91
CA ILE A 32 -5.48 -7.62 2.24
C ILE A 32 -6.61 -7.70 1.21
N ALA A 33 -7.30 -6.58 1.00
CA ALA A 33 -8.11 -6.34 -0.18
C ALA A 33 -7.56 -5.14 -0.96
N GLY A 34 -7.78 -5.12 -2.26
CA GLY A 34 -7.47 -3.99 -3.11
C GLY A 34 -8.62 -3.71 -4.08
N ALA A 35 -8.81 -2.44 -4.37
CA ALA A 35 -9.85 -1.96 -5.28
C ALA A 35 -9.22 -1.30 -6.50
N GLN A 36 -9.42 -1.87 -7.67
CA GLN A 36 -9.18 -1.24 -8.97
C GLN A 36 -10.51 -0.64 -9.41
N ILE A 37 -10.69 0.67 -9.22
CA ILE A 37 -11.98 1.36 -9.38
C ILE A 37 -11.84 2.66 -10.16
N PRO A 38 -12.93 3.18 -10.75
CA PRO A 38 -12.93 4.50 -11.35
C PRO A 38 -12.63 5.61 -10.35
N VAL A 39 -11.88 6.62 -10.79
CA VAL A 39 -11.61 7.85 -10.04
C VAL A 39 -12.10 9.03 -10.84
N THR A 40 -13.12 9.72 -10.33
CA THR A 40 -13.80 10.82 -11.04
C THR A 40 -13.76 12.12 -10.24
N ARG A 41 -14.21 13.22 -10.83
CA ARG A 41 -14.41 14.50 -10.12
C ARG A 41 -15.62 14.50 -9.18
N ASP A 42 -16.54 13.57 -9.35
CA ASP A 42 -17.73 13.46 -8.50
C ASP A 42 -17.46 12.61 -7.26
N VAL A 43 -17.31 13.29 -6.12
CA VAL A 43 -17.10 12.67 -4.81
C VAL A 43 -18.21 11.66 -4.48
N ASN A 44 -19.46 11.90 -4.89
CA ASN A 44 -20.54 10.96 -4.61
C ASN A 44 -20.41 9.67 -5.42
N ALA A 45 -20.06 9.78 -6.71
CA ALA A 45 -19.78 8.60 -7.54
C ALA A 45 -18.59 7.80 -6.96
N ASN A 46 -17.53 8.49 -6.56
CA ASN A 46 -16.37 7.88 -5.93
C ASN A 46 -16.75 7.17 -4.60
N LEU A 47 -17.62 7.80 -3.79
CA LEU A 47 -18.11 7.18 -2.54
C LEU A 47 -18.87 5.88 -2.78
N VAL A 48 -19.70 5.81 -3.82
CA VAL A 48 -20.41 4.57 -4.17
C VAL A 48 -19.43 3.46 -4.50
N ALA A 49 -18.40 3.72 -5.31
CA ALA A 49 -17.37 2.74 -5.65
C ALA A 49 -16.57 2.31 -4.40
N LEU A 50 -16.22 3.25 -3.52
CA LEU A 50 -15.53 2.97 -2.27
C LEU A 50 -16.37 2.14 -1.30
N GLU A 51 -17.68 2.39 -1.19
CA GLU A 51 -18.57 1.59 -0.36
C GLU A 51 -18.68 0.15 -0.87
N HIS A 52 -18.74 -0.08 -2.19
CA HIS A 52 -18.67 -1.41 -2.78
C HIS A 52 -17.33 -2.09 -2.45
N ALA A 53 -16.22 -1.35 -2.51
CA ALA A 53 -14.90 -1.87 -2.13
C ALA A 53 -14.85 -2.29 -0.65
N VAL A 54 -15.44 -1.50 0.26
CA VAL A 54 -15.54 -1.84 1.69
C VAL A 54 -16.41 -3.08 1.91
N GLN A 55 -17.55 -3.19 1.20
CA GLN A 55 -18.41 -4.38 1.27
C GLN A 55 -17.68 -5.64 0.79
N TYR A 56 -16.95 -5.54 -0.33
CA TYR A 56 -16.11 -6.62 -0.82
C TYR A 56 -15.03 -7.03 0.20
N ALA A 57 -14.29 -6.06 0.74
CA ALA A 57 -13.25 -6.30 1.74
C ALA A 57 -13.81 -7.00 2.99
N ALA A 58 -15.02 -6.60 3.44
CA ALA A 58 -15.70 -7.24 4.56
C ALA A 58 -16.10 -8.69 4.25
N ALA A 59 -16.65 -8.96 3.05
CA ALA A 59 -17.02 -10.30 2.62
C ALA A 59 -15.80 -11.23 2.54
N GLU A 60 -14.66 -10.70 2.08
CA GLU A 60 -13.37 -11.40 2.02
C GLU A 60 -12.66 -11.49 3.39
N LYS A 61 -13.25 -10.92 4.45
CA LYS A 61 -12.65 -10.85 5.81
C LYS A 61 -11.26 -10.21 5.79
N ALA A 62 -11.08 -9.19 4.95
CA ALA A 62 -9.81 -8.49 4.84
C ALA A 62 -9.50 -7.70 6.12
N ASP A 63 -8.23 -7.67 6.49
CA ASP A 63 -7.72 -6.84 7.57
C ASP A 63 -7.65 -5.37 7.17
N ILE A 64 -7.30 -5.12 5.89
CA ILE A 64 -7.13 -3.77 5.32
C ILE A 64 -7.53 -3.73 3.85
N LEU A 65 -8.12 -2.62 3.43
CA LEU A 65 -8.45 -2.29 2.04
C LEU A 65 -7.53 -1.18 1.52
N LEU A 66 -6.90 -1.41 0.36
CA LEU A 66 -6.21 -0.38 -0.42
C LEU A 66 -7.12 0.16 -1.52
N THR A 67 -7.15 1.49 -1.69
CA THR A 67 -7.84 2.17 -2.79
C THR A 67 -6.87 2.99 -3.65
N PRO A 68 -7.21 3.34 -4.90
CA PRO A 68 -6.37 4.13 -5.79
C PRO A 68 -6.08 5.55 -5.28
N GLU A 69 -5.04 6.17 -5.85
CA GLU A 69 -4.72 7.58 -5.69
C GLU A 69 -5.92 8.46 -6.08
N GLY A 70 -6.28 9.39 -5.19
CA GLY A 70 -7.40 10.30 -5.41
C GLY A 70 -8.79 9.64 -5.38
N SER A 71 -8.91 8.40 -4.92
CA SER A 71 -10.15 7.59 -5.04
C SER A 71 -11.35 8.19 -4.33
N LEU A 72 -11.17 9.10 -3.37
CA LEU A 72 -12.29 9.81 -2.73
C LEU A 72 -12.55 11.18 -3.38
N SER A 73 -11.54 12.05 -3.40
CA SER A 73 -11.66 13.45 -3.83
C SER A 73 -11.71 13.64 -5.35
N GLY A 74 -11.32 12.62 -6.11
CA GLY A 74 -10.76 12.78 -7.44
C GLY A 74 -9.29 13.19 -7.37
N TYR A 75 -8.55 12.99 -8.46
CA TYR A 75 -7.15 13.33 -8.58
C TYR A 75 -6.97 14.70 -9.24
N PHE A 76 -7.28 15.77 -8.48
CA PHE A 76 -7.28 17.16 -8.96
C PHE A 76 -6.88 18.12 -7.85
N ALA A 77 -6.14 19.18 -8.20
CA ALA A 77 -5.72 20.20 -7.23
C ALA A 77 -6.86 21.14 -6.78
N ASP A 78 -7.93 21.21 -7.54
CA ASP A 78 -9.14 22.01 -7.29
C ASP A 78 -10.32 21.18 -6.73
N PHE A 79 -9.99 20.09 -6.01
CA PHE A 79 -10.98 19.23 -5.37
C PHE A 79 -11.87 20.01 -4.36
N ASP A 80 -13.10 19.52 -4.16
CA ASP A 80 -14.05 20.09 -3.19
C ASP A 80 -13.72 19.59 -1.78
N GLN A 81 -13.05 20.43 -0.99
CA GLN A 81 -12.66 20.11 0.39
C GLN A 81 -13.84 19.75 1.28
N GLY A 82 -14.98 20.46 1.17
CA GLY A 82 -16.15 20.22 2.00
C GLY A 82 -16.78 18.86 1.74
N ARG A 83 -16.99 18.53 0.46
CA ARG A 83 -17.48 17.21 0.05
C ARG A 83 -16.50 16.09 0.40
N THR A 84 -15.20 16.33 0.22
CA THR A 84 -14.16 15.35 0.56
C THR A 84 -14.15 15.07 2.07
N THR A 85 -14.30 16.11 2.93
CA THR A 85 -14.39 15.94 4.38
C THR A 85 -15.61 15.10 4.78
N ALA A 86 -16.79 15.42 4.26
CA ALA A 86 -18.01 14.64 4.52
C ALA A 86 -17.89 13.20 3.99
N GLY A 87 -17.23 13.04 2.84
CA GLY A 87 -16.93 11.73 2.25
C GLY A 87 -15.99 10.90 3.12
N LEU A 88 -14.95 11.51 3.70
CA LEU A 88 -14.05 10.83 4.64
C LEU A 88 -14.80 10.31 5.86
N GLU A 89 -15.65 11.14 6.47
CA GLU A 89 -16.46 10.73 7.61
C GLU A 89 -17.35 9.52 7.26
N ARG A 90 -18.00 9.56 6.11
CA ARG A 90 -18.89 8.51 5.63
C ARG A 90 -18.16 7.19 5.39
N ILE A 91 -17.05 7.21 4.63
CA ILE A 91 -16.36 5.98 4.25
C ILE A 91 -15.60 5.37 5.42
N THR A 92 -14.99 6.18 6.30
CA THR A 92 -14.33 5.68 7.51
C THR A 92 -15.32 5.07 8.50
N ALA A 93 -16.52 5.66 8.65
CA ALA A 93 -17.59 5.08 9.44
C ALA A 93 -18.08 3.74 8.84
N ALA A 94 -18.18 3.62 7.51
CA ALA A 94 -18.53 2.37 6.84
C ALA A 94 -17.49 1.28 7.07
N ALA A 95 -16.21 1.59 6.88
CA ALA A 95 -15.10 0.67 7.09
C ALA A 95 -15.01 0.21 8.56
N ARG A 96 -15.17 1.13 9.52
CA ARG A 96 -15.24 0.80 10.96
C ARG A 96 -16.36 -0.18 11.27
N ARG A 97 -17.57 0.05 10.74
CA ARG A 97 -18.70 -0.89 10.94
C ARG A 97 -18.43 -2.25 10.34
N ALA A 98 -17.70 -2.30 9.23
CA ALA A 98 -17.28 -3.52 8.57
C ALA A 98 -16.08 -4.20 9.25
N GLY A 99 -15.42 -3.54 10.20
CA GLY A 99 -14.21 -4.04 10.86
C GLY A 99 -13.00 -4.14 9.92
N VAL A 100 -12.92 -3.26 8.90
CA VAL A 100 -11.85 -3.22 7.89
C VAL A 100 -11.01 -1.97 8.08
N ALA A 101 -9.68 -2.10 8.17
CA ALA A 101 -8.77 -0.98 8.13
C ALA A 101 -8.69 -0.40 6.71
N LEU A 102 -8.29 0.87 6.58
CA LEU A 102 -8.18 1.53 5.27
C LEU A 102 -6.76 2.05 5.00
N ALA A 103 -6.31 1.90 3.76
CA ALA A 103 -5.30 2.71 3.09
C ALA A 103 -6.02 3.43 1.93
N LEU A 104 -6.47 4.66 2.19
CA LEU A 104 -7.39 5.42 1.35
C LEU A 104 -6.69 6.54 0.60
N GLY A 105 -6.67 6.50 -0.74
CA GLY A 105 -6.14 7.56 -1.59
C GLY A 105 -7.10 8.75 -1.71
N THR A 106 -6.61 9.97 -1.45
CA THR A 106 -7.39 11.20 -1.57
C THR A 106 -6.48 12.42 -1.68
N CYS A 107 -6.91 13.46 -2.39
CA CYS A 107 -6.36 14.80 -2.19
C CYS A 107 -7.07 15.45 -1.00
N PHE A 108 -6.32 16.18 -0.17
CA PHE A 108 -6.87 16.82 1.02
C PHE A 108 -6.10 18.07 1.40
N GLN A 109 -6.79 19.05 1.98
CA GLN A 109 -6.15 20.21 2.62
C GLN A 109 -6.13 19.98 4.12
N GLU A 110 -4.93 19.78 4.66
CA GLU A 110 -4.75 19.49 6.08
C GLU A 110 -4.98 20.74 6.94
N PRO A 111 -5.75 20.61 8.04
CA PRO A 111 -6.10 21.76 8.88
C PRO A 111 -4.93 22.26 9.75
N ASP A 112 -3.91 21.42 9.98
CA ASP A 112 -2.78 21.76 10.84
C ASP A 112 -1.81 22.76 10.21
N ASP A 113 -1.71 22.81 8.88
CA ASP A 113 -0.84 23.73 8.17
C ASP A 113 -1.49 24.46 6.96
N GLY A 114 -2.74 24.12 6.65
CA GLY A 114 -3.51 24.70 5.55
C GLY A 114 -3.03 24.32 4.16
N ARG A 115 -2.10 23.34 4.04
CA ARG A 115 -1.54 22.91 2.77
C ARG A 115 -2.33 21.77 2.15
N LYS A 116 -2.29 21.70 0.83
CA LYS A 116 -2.89 20.59 0.07
C LYS A 116 -1.87 19.50 -0.13
N TYR A 117 -2.33 18.28 -0.01
CA TYR A 117 -1.54 17.07 -0.21
C TYR A 117 -2.29 16.08 -1.10
N ASP A 118 -1.54 15.32 -1.87
CA ASP A 118 -1.97 14.05 -2.42
C ASP A 118 -1.60 12.98 -1.40
N GLU A 119 -2.59 12.30 -0.83
CA GLU A 119 -2.46 11.53 0.39
C GLU A 119 -2.89 10.08 0.23
N LEU A 120 -2.17 9.20 0.93
CA LEU A 120 -2.65 7.86 1.29
C LEU A 120 -2.88 7.84 2.81
N ARG A 121 -4.15 7.89 3.22
CA ARG A 121 -4.57 7.99 4.62
C ARG A 121 -4.78 6.60 5.21
N PHE A 122 -4.24 6.37 6.40
CA PHE A 122 -4.38 5.10 7.11
C PHE A 122 -5.34 5.21 8.28
N TYR A 123 -6.29 4.27 8.35
CA TYR A 123 -7.23 4.12 9.46
C TYR A 123 -7.20 2.69 9.95
N ALA A 124 -7.18 2.50 11.27
CA ALA A 124 -7.27 1.18 11.89
C ALA A 124 -8.70 0.61 11.78
N ARG A 125 -8.88 -0.65 12.12
CA ARG A 125 -10.17 -1.37 12.04
C ARG A 125 -11.25 -0.78 12.94
N ASP A 126 -10.86 -0.13 14.04
CA ASP A 126 -11.75 0.59 14.95
C ASP A 126 -12.12 1.99 14.47
N GLY A 127 -11.57 2.42 13.32
CA GLY A 127 -11.74 3.73 12.71
C GLY A 127 -10.78 4.80 13.22
N SER A 128 -9.84 4.48 14.12
CA SER A 128 -8.83 5.44 14.56
C SER A 128 -7.92 5.85 13.41
N TYR A 129 -7.65 7.15 13.30
CA TYR A 129 -6.78 7.71 12.28
C TYR A 129 -5.32 7.54 12.67
N LEU A 130 -4.55 6.85 11.83
CA LEU A 130 -3.13 6.56 12.06
C LEU A 130 -2.22 7.63 11.43
N GLY A 131 -2.77 8.49 10.56
CA GLY A 131 -2.06 9.48 9.81
C GLY A 131 -2.04 9.19 8.30
N PHE A 132 -1.23 9.93 7.55
CA PHE A 132 -1.13 9.77 6.11
C PHE A 132 0.33 9.79 5.61
N HIS A 133 0.54 9.19 4.45
CA HIS A 133 1.69 9.43 3.60
C HIS A 133 1.30 10.51 2.59
N ALA A 134 2.10 11.58 2.48
CA ALA A 134 1.98 12.56 1.42
C ALA A 134 2.92 12.17 0.26
N LYS A 135 2.44 12.24 -0.98
CA LYS A 135 3.26 11.98 -2.17
C LYS A 135 4.53 12.83 -2.13
N VAL A 136 5.67 12.17 -2.30
CA VAL A 136 7.00 12.80 -2.21
C VAL A 136 7.51 13.21 -3.60
N LEU A 137 7.37 12.31 -4.59
CA LEU A 137 7.82 12.57 -5.96
C LEU A 137 6.68 13.16 -6.80
N LEU A 138 6.43 14.44 -6.54
CA LEU A 138 5.39 15.21 -7.23
C LEU A 138 5.76 15.40 -8.72
N CYS A 139 4.79 15.12 -9.58
CA CYS A 139 4.96 15.13 -11.03
C CYS A 139 4.95 16.55 -11.61
N ARG A 140 5.83 16.76 -12.60
CA ARG A 140 5.76 17.82 -13.62
C ARG A 140 6.44 17.30 -14.88
N ARG A 141 5.85 17.57 -16.04
CA ARG A 141 6.43 17.14 -17.31
C ARG A 141 7.79 17.79 -17.56
N ILE A 142 8.85 16.97 -17.63
CA ILE A 142 10.24 17.49 -17.79
C ILE A 142 10.44 18.16 -19.15
N ALA A 143 9.87 17.58 -20.21
CA ALA A 143 9.96 18.16 -21.56
C ALA A 143 9.20 19.50 -21.72
N ASN A 144 8.34 19.87 -20.75
CA ASN A 144 7.66 21.15 -20.72
C ASN A 144 7.67 21.74 -19.31
N PRO A 145 8.81 22.33 -18.86
CA PRO A 145 8.97 22.80 -17.50
C PRO A 145 8.10 24.02 -17.15
N THR A 146 7.51 24.68 -18.14
CA THR A 146 6.56 25.78 -17.95
C THR A 146 5.12 25.31 -17.74
N SER A 147 4.81 24.02 -18.01
CA SER A 147 3.52 23.45 -17.69
C SER A 147 3.38 23.29 -16.19
N ARG A 148 2.18 23.52 -15.66
CA ARG A 148 1.87 23.24 -14.27
C ARG A 148 1.75 21.72 -14.05
N GLY A 149 2.19 21.28 -12.87
CA GLY A 149 2.11 19.90 -12.42
C GLY A 149 1.78 19.82 -10.94
N GLU A 150 1.80 18.62 -10.38
CA GLU A 150 1.52 18.39 -8.95
C GLU A 150 2.40 19.24 -8.04
N ILE A 151 3.67 19.43 -8.40
CA ILE A 151 4.66 20.19 -7.64
C ILE A 151 4.26 21.67 -7.43
N ASP A 152 3.33 22.17 -8.23
CA ASP A 152 2.84 23.55 -8.13
C ASP A 152 1.62 23.67 -7.21
N TYR A 153 1.02 22.56 -6.82
CA TYR A 153 -0.26 22.52 -6.12
C TYR A 153 -0.23 21.77 -4.79
N PHE A 154 0.59 20.71 -4.71
CA PHE A 154 0.68 19.86 -3.54
C PHE A 154 1.98 20.05 -2.80
N SER A 155 1.93 19.85 -1.51
CA SER A 155 3.09 19.84 -0.61
C SER A 155 3.52 18.41 -0.31
N THR A 156 4.74 18.24 0.20
CA THR A 156 5.27 16.95 0.65
C THR A 156 5.45 16.94 2.15
N ARG A 157 5.47 15.74 2.75
CA ARG A 157 5.86 15.51 4.15
C ARG A 157 6.95 14.43 4.25
N PRO A 158 7.71 14.38 5.35
CA PRO A 158 8.70 13.34 5.56
C PRO A 158 8.09 11.93 5.51
N LEU A 159 8.81 11.00 4.88
CA LEU A 159 8.44 9.60 4.76
C LEU A 159 8.28 8.95 6.15
N ARG A 160 7.17 8.27 6.36
CA ARG A 160 6.83 7.60 7.63
C ARG A 160 6.25 6.21 7.40
N THR A 161 6.23 5.41 8.45
CA THR A 161 5.55 4.12 8.53
C THR A 161 4.34 4.21 9.46
N PHE A 162 3.48 3.19 9.39
CA PHE A 162 2.26 3.08 10.19
C PHE A 162 2.22 1.70 10.85
N GLU A 163 1.63 1.62 12.03
CA GLU A 163 1.42 0.36 12.73
C GLU A 163 0.00 -0.15 12.46
N LEU A 164 -0.11 -1.29 11.82
CA LEU A 164 -1.36 -1.99 11.58
C LEU A 164 -1.39 -3.26 12.42
N GLY A 165 -1.84 -3.14 13.66
CA GLY A 165 -1.64 -4.16 14.68
C GLY A 165 -0.15 -4.30 15.00
N ASP A 166 0.40 -5.50 14.81
CA ASP A 166 1.84 -5.79 14.98
C ASP A 166 2.65 -5.73 13.65
N VAL A 167 2.04 -5.29 12.56
CA VAL A 167 2.68 -5.16 11.25
C VAL A 167 3.01 -3.70 10.97
N ILE A 168 4.29 -3.41 10.74
CA ILE A 168 4.73 -2.10 10.26
C ILE A 168 4.50 -2.06 8.74
N VAL A 169 3.73 -1.08 8.28
CA VAL A 169 3.41 -0.88 6.87
C VAL A 169 3.88 0.50 6.38
N GLY A 170 4.11 0.62 5.08
CA GLY A 170 4.41 1.88 4.42
C GLY A 170 3.32 2.25 3.41
N GLY A 171 3.19 3.54 3.12
CA GLY A 171 2.40 4.06 2.02
C GLY A 171 3.29 4.68 0.95
N LEU A 172 2.95 4.48 -0.32
CA LEU A 172 3.50 5.20 -1.46
C LEU A 172 2.36 5.56 -2.43
N ILE A 173 2.57 6.62 -3.21
CA ILE A 173 1.59 7.09 -4.17
C ILE A 173 2.25 7.19 -5.54
N CYS A 174 1.71 6.44 -6.50
CA CYS A 174 2.03 6.51 -7.93
C CYS A 174 3.54 6.65 -8.19
N ASN A 175 3.97 7.84 -8.59
CA ASN A 175 5.35 8.16 -8.97
C ASN A 175 6.40 7.94 -7.86
N ASP A 176 6.00 7.93 -6.59
CA ASP A 176 6.88 7.62 -5.46
C ASP A 176 7.63 6.30 -5.61
N LEU A 177 7.00 5.33 -6.28
CA LEU A 177 7.59 4.01 -6.43
C LEU A 177 8.58 3.95 -7.59
N TRP A 178 8.32 4.65 -8.70
CA TRP A 178 9.11 4.45 -9.93
C TRP A 178 9.89 5.68 -10.41
N ALA A 179 9.63 6.89 -9.87
CA ALA A 179 10.35 8.10 -10.28
C ALA A 179 10.43 8.25 -11.80
N ASN A 180 9.28 8.30 -12.49
CA ASN A 180 9.19 8.30 -13.95
C ASN A 180 10.09 9.43 -14.54
N PRO A 181 11.04 9.10 -15.43
CA PRO A 181 12.01 10.07 -15.94
C PRO A 181 11.40 11.17 -16.82
N GLU A 182 10.16 11.01 -17.30
CA GLU A 182 9.46 12.04 -18.06
C GLU A 182 8.72 13.04 -17.16
N TRP A 183 8.42 12.64 -15.91
CA TRP A 183 7.51 13.36 -15.03
C TRP A 183 8.12 13.75 -13.68
N THR A 184 9.33 13.28 -13.34
CA THR A 184 9.91 13.45 -12.01
C THR A 184 11.08 14.44 -12.05
N PRO A 185 10.87 15.72 -11.65
CA PRO A 185 11.97 16.70 -11.56
C PRO A 185 12.98 16.40 -10.45
N GLN A 186 12.59 15.59 -9.44
CA GLN A 186 13.42 15.23 -8.30
C GLN A 186 14.27 13.99 -8.63
N ALA A 187 15.42 13.85 -7.95
CA ALA A 187 16.19 12.61 -7.99
C ALA A 187 15.42 11.49 -7.29
N ASP A 188 15.55 10.26 -7.80
CA ASP A 188 14.95 9.09 -7.16
C ASP A 188 15.63 8.74 -5.82
N PRO A 189 14.97 8.91 -4.67
CA PRO A 189 15.53 8.62 -3.36
C PRO A 189 15.35 7.15 -2.94
N HIS A 190 14.81 6.30 -3.80
CA HIS A 190 14.49 4.89 -3.51
C HIS A 190 13.62 4.72 -2.24
N LEU A 191 12.41 5.30 -2.24
CA LEU A 191 11.52 5.36 -1.08
C LEU A 191 11.14 3.98 -0.52
N THR A 192 11.05 2.94 -1.36
CA THR A 192 10.80 1.56 -0.92
C THR A 192 11.91 1.05 0.02
N GLN A 193 13.18 1.31 -0.33
CA GLN A 193 14.31 0.91 0.52
C GLN A 193 14.35 1.71 1.82
N GLN A 194 13.97 2.99 1.78
CA GLN A 194 13.86 3.80 2.99
C GLN A 194 12.77 3.27 3.92
N LEU A 195 11.59 2.88 3.38
CA LEU A 195 10.52 2.27 4.16
C LEU A 195 10.95 0.92 4.75
N ALA A 196 11.66 0.09 3.97
CA ALA A 196 12.25 -1.16 4.46
C ALA A 196 13.21 -0.89 5.63
N GLY A 197 14.09 0.12 5.51
CA GLY A 197 15.00 0.55 6.57
C GLY A 197 14.29 1.07 7.84
N LYS A 198 13.04 1.54 7.71
CA LYS A 198 12.15 1.94 8.82
C LYS A 198 11.34 0.76 9.38
N GLY A 199 11.57 -0.46 8.92
CA GLY A 199 10.93 -1.67 9.40
C GLY A 199 9.62 -2.05 8.70
N ALA A 200 9.22 -1.35 7.64
CA ALA A 200 8.05 -1.75 6.87
C ALA A 200 8.24 -3.14 6.27
N ARG A 201 7.19 -3.95 6.30
CA ARG A 201 7.14 -5.28 5.70
C ARG A 201 6.20 -5.35 4.50
N VAL A 202 5.20 -4.47 4.50
CA VAL A 202 4.21 -4.34 3.43
C VAL A 202 4.13 -2.87 3.02
N ILE A 203 4.11 -2.61 1.73
CA ILE A 203 3.85 -1.28 1.16
C ILE A 203 2.50 -1.32 0.47
N PHE A 204 1.67 -0.34 0.77
CA PHE A 204 0.44 -0.04 0.05
C PHE A 204 0.73 1.07 -0.96
N GLN A 205 0.58 0.75 -2.24
CA GLN A 205 0.87 1.62 -3.38
C GLN A 205 -0.45 2.03 -4.05
N ALA A 206 -0.91 3.23 -3.75
CA ALA A 206 -2.06 3.84 -4.40
C ALA A 206 -1.63 4.47 -5.74
N VAL A 207 -2.35 4.20 -6.81
CA VAL A 207 -1.95 4.63 -8.15
C VAL A 207 -3.12 5.27 -8.90
N ASN A 208 -2.81 6.30 -9.67
CA ASN A 208 -3.61 6.79 -10.78
C ASN A 208 -2.63 7.07 -11.93
N SER A 209 -2.25 6.00 -12.61
CA SER A 209 -1.14 6.01 -13.59
C SER A 209 -1.47 6.77 -14.87
N GLY A 210 -2.69 7.32 -14.97
CA GLY A 210 -3.24 7.88 -16.18
C GLY A 210 -3.85 6.81 -17.09
N LEU A 211 -4.73 7.26 -17.95
CA LEU A 211 -5.50 6.43 -18.89
C LEU A 211 -4.98 6.67 -20.29
N VAL A 212 -4.63 5.61 -21.00
CA VAL A 212 -4.05 5.69 -22.36
C VAL A 212 -4.75 4.76 -23.34
N GLN A 213 -4.55 5.01 -24.62
CA GLN A 213 -4.92 4.03 -25.64
C GLN A 213 -4.03 2.79 -25.52
N SER A 214 -4.56 1.63 -25.87
CA SER A 214 -3.83 0.35 -25.73
C SER A 214 -2.48 0.32 -26.44
N ALA A 215 -2.32 1.06 -27.53
CA ALA A 215 -1.05 1.17 -28.25
C ALA A 215 0.08 1.79 -27.43
N ASP A 216 -0.26 2.64 -26.45
CA ASP A 216 0.75 3.31 -25.60
C ASP A 216 1.19 2.45 -24.41
N LEU A 217 0.52 1.31 -24.19
CA LEU A 217 0.84 0.40 -23.07
C LEU A 217 2.14 -0.37 -23.25
N GLU A 218 2.63 -0.55 -24.47
CA GLU A 218 3.81 -1.37 -24.75
C GLU A 218 5.07 -0.89 -24.02
N LEU A 219 5.19 0.41 -23.79
CA LEU A 219 6.31 0.98 -23.05
C LEU A 219 6.00 1.17 -21.56
N THR A 220 4.85 1.73 -21.23
CA THR A 220 4.56 2.21 -19.88
C THR A 220 4.19 1.09 -18.93
N ARG A 221 3.41 0.11 -19.36
CA ARG A 221 3.01 -1.02 -18.51
C ARG A 221 4.18 -1.91 -18.07
N PRO A 222 5.09 -2.35 -18.97
CA PRO A 222 6.32 -3.06 -18.57
C PRO A 222 7.22 -2.23 -17.66
N TYR A 223 7.29 -0.92 -17.86
CA TYR A 223 8.07 -0.03 -16.99
C TYR A 223 7.52 -0.04 -15.56
N HIS A 224 6.23 0.18 -15.37
CA HIS A 224 5.59 0.15 -14.04
C HIS A 224 5.72 -1.24 -13.39
N GLU A 225 5.45 -2.31 -14.14
CA GLU A 225 5.56 -3.67 -13.65
C GLU A 225 6.99 -4.03 -13.21
N SER A 226 7.99 -3.66 -14.00
CA SER A 226 9.39 -3.89 -13.68
C SER A 226 9.82 -3.16 -12.41
N ASN A 227 9.38 -1.90 -12.23
CA ASN A 227 9.62 -1.14 -11.01
C ASN A 227 8.99 -1.80 -9.78
N LEU A 228 7.71 -2.18 -9.83
CA LEU A 228 7.02 -2.89 -8.75
C LEU A 228 7.82 -4.12 -8.30
N ARG A 229 8.21 -4.96 -9.24
CA ARG A 229 8.89 -6.23 -8.99
C ARG A 229 10.32 -6.05 -8.48
N LEU A 230 11.09 -5.16 -9.10
CA LEU A 230 12.48 -4.91 -8.70
C LEU A 230 12.55 -4.24 -7.32
N ARG A 231 11.66 -3.30 -7.03
CA ARG A 231 11.66 -2.61 -5.74
C ARG A 231 11.14 -3.47 -4.60
N ALA A 232 10.16 -4.34 -4.84
CA ALA A 232 9.73 -5.36 -3.89
C ALA A 232 10.92 -6.26 -3.51
N ARG A 233 11.64 -6.77 -4.52
CA ARG A 233 12.82 -7.63 -4.32
C ARG A 233 13.97 -6.90 -3.62
N ALA A 234 14.29 -5.67 -4.03
CA ALA A 234 15.38 -4.89 -3.45
C ALA A 234 15.13 -4.54 -1.98
N GLY A 235 13.89 -4.23 -1.62
CA GLY A 235 13.49 -3.93 -0.24
C GLY A 235 13.13 -5.17 0.59
N LYS A 236 13.01 -6.35 -0.04
CA LYS A 236 12.42 -7.56 0.56
C LYS A 236 11.04 -7.31 1.16
N LEU A 237 10.22 -6.61 0.41
CA LEU A 237 8.92 -6.09 0.81
C LEU A 237 7.79 -6.77 0.03
N TRP A 238 6.65 -6.95 0.66
CA TRP A 238 5.39 -7.12 -0.04
C TRP A 238 4.92 -5.76 -0.57
N ILE A 239 4.46 -5.71 -1.81
CA ILE A 239 3.82 -4.50 -2.37
C ILE A 239 2.41 -4.87 -2.82
N VAL A 240 1.43 -4.19 -2.24
CA VAL A 240 0.03 -4.22 -2.67
C VAL A 240 -0.21 -2.98 -3.50
N VAL A 241 -0.71 -3.12 -4.71
CA VAL A 241 -0.92 -2.02 -5.65
C VAL A 241 -2.36 -1.98 -6.15
N ALA A 242 -2.95 -0.79 -6.19
CA ALA A 242 -4.28 -0.55 -6.76
C ALA A 242 -4.24 0.69 -7.67
N ASP A 243 -4.55 0.51 -8.94
CA ASP A 243 -4.59 1.57 -9.95
C ASP A 243 -6.04 1.98 -10.26
N ALA A 244 -6.22 3.23 -10.65
CA ALA A 244 -7.49 3.73 -11.15
C ALA A 244 -7.81 3.19 -12.54
N VAL A 245 -9.10 3.11 -12.88
CA VAL A 245 -9.56 2.70 -14.21
C VAL A 245 -10.47 3.74 -14.86
N ASP A 246 -10.63 3.63 -16.16
CA ASP A 246 -11.58 4.47 -16.92
C ASP A 246 -13.03 4.09 -16.58
N PRO A 247 -13.85 5.04 -16.09
CA PRO A 247 -15.26 4.77 -15.80
C PRO A 247 -16.07 4.33 -17.04
N GLU A 248 -15.59 4.65 -18.24
CA GLU A 248 -16.25 4.31 -19.49
C GLU A 248 -15.63 3.08 -20.18
N GLY A 249 -14.54 2.52 -19.62
CA GLY A 249 -13.88 1.32 -20.14
C GLY A 249 -13.24 1.48 -21.53
N ARG A 250 -12.98 2.72 -21.96
CA ARG A 250 -12.42 3.01 -23.30
C ARG A 250 -10.91 3.09 -23.31
N LEU A 251 -10.34 3.43 -22.17
CA LEU A 251 -8.91 3.64 -22.00
C LEU A 251 -8.36 2.63 -21.00
N ALA A 252 -7.10 2.30 -21.15
CA ALA A 252 -6.42 1.35 -20.30
C ALA A 252 -5.58 2.07 -19.24
N ASN A 253 -5.60 1.56 -18.01
CA ASN A 253 -4.68 1.94 -16.96
C ASN A 253 -3.28 1.39 -17.22
N GLN A 254 -2.26 2.13 -16.85
CA GLN A 254 -0.87 1.83 -17.20
C GLN A 254 -0.13 0.96 -16.17
N CYS A 255 -0.69 0.80 -14.98
CA CYS A 255 -0.09 -0.01 -13.92
C CYS A 255 -0.97 -1.23 -13.61
N PRO A 256 -0.44 -2.47 -13.54
CA PRO A 256 -1.20 -3.61 -13.07
C PRO A 256 -1.53 -3.46 -11.59
N SER A 257 -2.77 -3.75 -11.19
CA SER A 257 -3.14 -3.92 -9.78
C SER A 257 -2.80 -5.33 -9.29
N GLY A 258 -2.61 -5.51 -7.98
CA GLY A 258 -2.36 -6.83 -7.40
C GLY A 258 -1.40 -6.84 -6.22
N VAL A 259 -0.67 -7.95 -6.05
CA VAL A 259 0.26 -8.19 -4.96
C VAL A 259 1.58 -8.75 -5.49
N VAL A 260 2.68 -8.11 -5.16
CA VAL A 260 4.04 -8.55 -5.49
C VAL A 260 4.73 -9.04 -4.22
N ASP A 261 5.36 -10.22 -4.29
CA ASP A 261 6.07 -10.84 -3.18
C ASP A 261 7.49 -10.25 -2.98
N PRO A 262 8.16 -10.52 -1.83
CA PRO A 262 9.52 -10.05 -1.57
C PRO A 262 10.61 -10.61 -2.53
N SER A 263 10.28 -11.57 -3.36
CA SER A 263 11.17 -12.09 -4.42
C SER A 263 10.98 -11.36 -5.76
N GLY A 264 9.97 -10.48 -5.84
CA GLY A 264 9.59 -9.73 -7.04
C GLY A 264 8.71 -10.53 -8.00
N ASN A 265 8.00 -11.54 -7.51
CA ASN A 265 7.01 -12.26 -8.30
C ASN A 265 5.60 -11.76 -7.99
N TRP A 266 4.72 -11.81 -8.98
CA TRP A 266 3.31 -11.61 -8.75
C TRP A 266 2.75 -12.79 -7.94
N ALA A 267 2.28 -12.51 -6.73
CA ALA A 267 1.50 -13.43 -5.93
C ALA A 267 0.02 -13.41 -6.35
N LEU A 268 -0.44 -12.24 -6.80
CA LEU A 268 -1.72 -12.03 -7.46
C LEU A 268 -1.56 -10.86 -8.44
N ARG A 269 -2.10 -10.97 -9.65
CA ARG A 269 -2.11 -9.91 -10.66
C ARG A 269 -3.51 -9.77 -11.26
N VAL A 270 -3.99 -8.55 -11.38
CA VAL A 270 -5.24 -8.22 -12.07
C VAL A 270 -4.92 -7.96 -13.53
N ASP A 271 -5.38 -8.86 -14.42
CA ASP A 271 -5.15 -8.78 -15.87
C ASP A 271 -6.34 -8.15 -16.63
N SER A 272 -6.99 -7.15 -16.00
CA SER A 272 -8.11 -6.42 -16.56
C SER A 272 -7.89 -4.93 -16.44
N HIS A 273 -8.46 -4.15 -17.36
CA HIS A 273 -8.53 -2.68 -17.29
C HIS A 273 -9.88 -2.18 -16.77
N ASP A 274 -10.80 -3.10 -16.45
CA ASP A 274 -12.10 -2.79 -15.88
C ASP A 274 -12.06 -2.69 -14.37
N GLU A 275 -13.17 -2.26 -13.76
CA GLU A 275 -13.37 -2.31 -12.31
C GLU A 275 -13.19 -3.74 -11.79
N ARG A 276 -12.33 -3.91 -10.80
CA ARG A 276 -12.04 -5.20 -10.14
C ARG A 276 -11.70 -5.01 -8.68
N PHE A 277 -12.17 -5.93 -7.88
CA PHE A 277 -11.71 -6.10 -6.50
C PHE A 277 -10.89 -7.38 -6.40
N PHE A 278 -9.91 -7.38 -5.52
CA PHE A 278 -9.08 -8.55 -5.28
C PHE A 278 -8.77 -8.69 -3.79
N ALA A 279 -8.48 -9.91 -3.35
CA ALA A 279 -8.03 -10.18 -1.99
C ALA A 279 -6.94 -11.25 -2.00
N TYR A 280 -5.98 -11.11 -1.08
CA TYR A 280 -4.85 -12.02 -0.95
C TYR A 280 -4.41 -12.11 0.52
N THR A 281 -3.92 -13.28 0.95
CA THR A 281 -3.34 -13.42 2.29
C THR A 281 -1.81 -13.40 2.18
N ILE A 282 -1.21 -12.36 2.74
CA ILE A 282 0.24 -12.18 2.82
C ILE A 282 0.76 -12.99 4.01
N GLU A 283 1.67 -13.93 3.78
CA GLU A 283 2.35 -14.68 4.82
C GLU A 283 3.54 -13.88 5.35
N LEU A 284 3.43 -13.37 6.57
CA LEU A 284 4.50 -12.62 7.25
C LEU A 284 5.34 -13.60 8.08
N LYS A 285 6.55 -13.88 7.60
CA LYS A 285 7.54 -14.73 8.28
C LYS A 285 8.36 -13.92 9.28
#